data_0768f481f0a9288168ab29e8c38375f5
#
_entry.id   0768f481f0a9288168ab29e8c38375f5
#
_cell.length_a   1.000
_cell.length_b   1.000
_cell.length_c   1.000
_cell.angle_alpha   90.00
_cell.angle_beta   90.00
_cell.angle_gamma   90.00
#
_symmetry.space_group_name_H-M   'P 1'
#
loop_
_entity.id
_entity.type
_entity.pdbx_description
1 polymer ?
#
loop_
_entity_poly.entity_id
_entity_poly.type
_entity_poly.pdbx_seq_one_letter_code
_entity_poly.pdbx_strand_id
1 'polypeptide(L)'
;MENQLSQARAPIFEALRAFSKERVVPFDVPGHKHGKGNPELTEFLGQATMDADVNSMKPLDNLCHPVSVIHDAEVLAAQAFGAAHAFFMVSGTTGSVQAMILSVCKRGDKIIMPRNVHRSAINALVLCGAVPVYVNPGVDPQLGIALGMSLADVERAIEANPDAKAVLVNNPTYYGVCSDLRSIVKLAHAHGMRVLADEAHGTHFSFSDALPVSAMAAGADMAAVSMHKSGGSLTQSSMLLIGPAMSEGYVRAVINLTQTTSASYLLLASLDISRRNLALRGQETMARVAALAEYARAEINAIGDYDAFSKERINGTSFFDFDITKLSVHTLGLGLAGIEVYDLLRDEYGIQIEFGDIGNILAYVSVGDREREIERLVSAMADLRRRFRRTGTAGMLTQEY
;
A
#
# COMPACT_ATOMS: atom_id res chain seq x y z
N MET A 1 -29.58 -18.84 11.80
CA MET A 1 -29.08 -18.00 10.70
C MET A 1 -28.27 -16.90 11.36
N GLU A 2 -26.95 -17.03 11.35
CA GLU A 2 -26.07 -15.95 11.78
C GLU A 2 -26.39 -14.74 10.93
N ASN A 3 -26.61 -13.62 11.61
CA ASN A 3 -26.93 -12.34 10.98
C ASN A 3 -25.66 -11.88 10.23
N GLN A 4 -25.54 -12.27 8.96
CA GLN A 4 -24.36 -11.97 8.16
C GLN A 4 -24.25 -10.44 8.01
N LEU A 5 -23.18 -9.84 8.54
CA LEU A 5 -22.94 -8.42 8.49
C LEU A 5 -22.90 -7.95 7.02
N SER A 6 -23.66 -6.90 6.70
CA SER A 6 -23.70 -6.34 5.35
C SER A 6 -22.48 -5.45 5.10
N GLN A 7 -21.84 -5.59 3.92
CA GLN A 7 -20.75 -4.70 3.47
C GLN A 7 -21.16 -3.22 3.39
N ALA A 8 -22.46 -2.92 3.37
CA ALA A 8 -22.98 -1.55 3.41
C ALA A 8 -22.80 -0.87 4.77
N ARG A 9 -22.57 -1.65 5.85
CA ARG A 9 -22.31 -1.15 7.19
C ARG A 9 -20.87 -0.62 7.30
N ALA A 10 -20.69 0.38 8.16
CA ALA A 10 -19.41 0.87 8.64
C ALA A 10 -19.48 1.01 10.17
N PRO A 11 -19.34 -0.12 10.91
CA PRO A 11 -19.67 -0.20 12.34
C PRO A 11 -18.92 0.83 13.19
N ILE A 12 -17.62 1.03 12.96
CA ILE A 12 -16.82 2.01 13.72
C ILE A 12 -17.29 3.43 13.41
N PHE A 13 -17.43 3.77 12.12
CA PHE A 13 -17.88 5.10 11.72
C PHE A 13 -19.29 5.40 12.22
N GLU A 14 -20.21 4.43 12.15
CA GLU A 14 -21.57 4.57 12.62
C GLU A 14 -21.61 4.82 14.13
N ALA A 15 -20.83 4.06 14.91
CA ALA A 15 -20.72 4.23 16.35
C ALA A 15 -20.10 5.58 16.74
N LEU A 16 -19.01 5.96 16.06
CA LEU A 16 -18.34 7.24 16.30
C LEU A 16 -19.26 8.43 15.99
N ARG A 17 -20.01 8.37 14.86
CA ARG A 17 -21.00 9.37 14.50
C ARG A 17 -22.18 9.44 15.48
N ALA A 18 -22.57 8.34 16.05
CA ALA A 18 -23.60 8.31 17.08
C ALA A 18 -23.08 8.96 18.37
N PHE A 19 -21.90 8.54 18.82
CA PHE A 19 -21.24 9.06 20.02
C PHE A 19 -20.98 10.57 19.94
N SER A 20 -20.52 11.11 18.81
CA SER A 20 -20.27 12.55 18.64
C SER A 20 -21.51 13.43 18.80
N LYS A 21 -22.73 12.86 18.74
CA LYS A 21 -24.00 13.55 18.99
C LYS A 21 -24.45 13.48 20.44
N GLU A 22 -23.83 12.62 21.24
CA GLU A 22 -24.13 12.52 22.66
C GLU A 22 -23.50 13.69 23.42
N ARG A 23 -24.24 14.26 24.34
CA ARG A 23 -23.75 15.36 25.19
C ARG A 23 -23.08 14.81 26.46
N VAL A 24 -22.03 13.99 26.25
CA VAL A 24 -21.25 13.43 27.35
C VAL A 24 -20.27 14.48 27.87
N VAL A 25 -20.18 14.62 29.20
CA VAL A 25 -19.16 15.48 29.81
C VAL A 25 -17.84 14.69 29.91
N PRO A 26 -16.77 15.09 29.18
CA PRO A 26 -15.56 14.29 29.09
C PRO A 26 -14.63 14.55 30.29
N PHE A 27 -14.40 13.50 31.09
CA PHE A 27 -13.33 13.44 32.07
C PHE A 27 -12.24 12.42 31.70
N ASP A 28 -12.34 11.84 30.51
CA ASP A 28 -11.40 10.93 29.90
C ASP A 28 -10.37 11.66 29.02
N VAL A 29 -9.46 10.92 28.38
CA VAL A 29 -8.55 11.43 27.34
C VAL A 29 -9.22 11.33 25.96
N PRO A 30 -8.83 12.15 25.00
CA PRO A 30 -7.71 13.11 24.99
C PRO A 30 -7.99 14.43 25.73
N GLY A 31 -6.88 15.06 26.15
CA GLY A 31 -6.92 16.25 27.03
C GLY A 31 -7.49 17.51 26.40
N HIS A 32 -7.64 17.58 25.08
CA HIS A 32 -8.28 18.73 24.42
C HIS A 32 -9.80 18.81 24.66
N LYS A 33 -10.42 17.76 25.19
CA LYS A 33 -11.84 17.77 25.65
C LYS A 33 -12.79 18.32 24.57
N HIS A 34 -12.88 17.61 23.41
CA HIS A 34 -13.65 18.04 22.24
C HIS A 34 -13.24 19.45 21.75
N GLY A 35 -11.94 19.72 21.73
CA GLY A 35 -11.37 20.95 21.22
C GLY A 35 -11.30 22.14 22.18
N LYS A 36 -11.97 22.10 23.35
CA LYS A 36 -11.99 23.21 24.32
C LYS A 36 -10.61 23.56 24.84
N GLY A 37 -9.71 22.57 24.97
CA GLY A 37 -8.34 22.75 25.45
C GLY A 37 -7.36 23.22 24.37
N ASN A 38 -7.78 23.30 23.09
CA ASN A 38 -6.95 23.75 21.97
C ASN A 38 -7.80 24.48 20.92
N PRO A 39 -8.20 25.74 21.17
CA PRO A 39 -9.09 26.50 20.29
C PRO A 39 -8.53 26.71 18.88
N GLU A 40 -7.25 27.02 18.75
CA GLU A 40 -6.58 27.26 17.47
C GLU A 40 -6.63 25.99 16.57
N LEU A 41 -6.35 24.83 17.16
CA LEU A 41 -6.45 23.57 16.44
C LEU A 41 -7.91 23.24 16.05
N THR A 42 -8.87 23.60 16.92
CA THR A 42 -10.29 23.41 16.65
C THR A 42 -10.78 24.29 15.50
N GLU A 43 -10.32 25.53 15.43
CA GLU A 43 -10.62 26.43 14.32
C GLU A 43 -10.07 25.87 13.00
N PHE A 44 -8.84 25.37 13.01
CA PHE A 44 -8.18 24.81 11.82
C PHE A 44 -8.81 23.50 11.33
N LEU A 45 -9.07 22.53 12.23
CA LEU A 45 -9.58 21.20 11.88
C LEU A 45 -11.11 21.12 11.81
N GLY A 46 -11.80 22.05 12.46
CA GLY A 46 -13.25 22.03 12.62
C GLY A 46 -13.73 21.20 13.82
N GLN A 47 -14.83 21.64 14.45
CA GLN A 47 -15.41 21.01 15.64
C GLN A 47 -15.74 19.53 15.44
N ALA A 48 -16.25 19.13 14.27
CA ALA A 48 -16.62 17.74 13.99
C ALA A 48 -15.43 16.79 14.08
N THR A 49 -14.23 17.24 13.66
CA THR A 49 -12.99 16.46 13.78
C THR A 49 -12.59 16.30 15.24
N MET A 50 -12.65 17.38 16.02
CA MET A 50 -12.31 17.36 17.43
C MET A 50 -13.30 16.52 18.27
N ASP A 51 -14.57 16.48 17.88
CA ASP A 51 -15.58 15.62 18.51
C ASP A 51 -15.38 14.14 18.18
N ALA A 52 -14.75 13.84 17.04
CA ALA A 52 -14.45 12.48 16.60
C ALA A 52 -13.10 11.97 17.09
N ASP A 53 -12.21 12.86 17.59
CA ASP A 53 -10.93 12.45 18.18
C ASP A 53 -11.12 12.06 19.64
N VAL A 54 -11.33 10.78 19.84
CA VAL A 54 -11.66 10.13 21.11
C VAL A 54 -10.77 8.91 21.35
N ASN A 55 -10.81 8.36 22.55
CA ASN A 55 -10.10 7.14 22.92
C ASN A 55 -11.05 5.94 23.04
N SER A 56 -10.49 4.76 23.34
CA SER A 56 -11.24 3.53 23.61
C SER A 56 -12.23 3.71 24.75
N MET A 57 -13.47 3.32 24.51
CA MET A 57 -14.54 3.33 25.52
C MET A 57 -15.61 2.32 25.13
N LYS A 58 -16.49 1.99 26.09
CA LYS A 58 -17.50 0.93 25.92
C LYS A 58 -18.27 0.99 24.58
N PRO A 59 -18.83 2.13 24.11
CA PRO A 59 -19.57 2.18 22.84
C PRO A 59 -18.69 2.11 21.60
N LEU A 60 -17.38 2.30 21.72
CA LEU A 60 -16.43 2.39 20.60
C LEU A 60 -15.46 1.22 20.52
N ASP A 61 -15.54 0.26 21.46
CA ASP A 61 -14.67 -0.91 21.50
C ASP A 61 -13.20 -0.60 21.89
N ASN A 62 -12.31 -1.58 21.77
CA ASN A 62 -10.89 -1.46 22.05
C ASN A 62 -10.07 -2.21 20.98
N LEU A 63 -9.20 -1.50 20.29
CA LEU A 63 -8.39 -2.08 19.19
C LEU A 63 -7.47 -3.23 19.64
N CYS A 64 -6.98 -3.20 20.89
CA CYS A 64 -6.12 -4.27 21.39
C CYS A 64 -6.89 -5.57 21.71
N HIS A 65 -8.20 -5.48 21.93
CA HIS A 65 -9.08 -6.61 22.21
C HIS A 65 -10.49 -6.33 21.66
N PRO A 66 -10.68 -6.36 20.33
CA PRO A 66 -11.96 -6.04 19.71
C PRO A 66 -13.02 -7.09 20.05
N VAL A 67 -14.21 -6.64 20.48
CA VAL A 67 -15.34 -7.49 20.83
C VAL A 67 -16.68 -7.00 20.28
N SER A 68 -16.71 -5.81 19.68
CA SER A 68 -17.92 -5.19 19.15
C SER A 68 -17.67 -4.49 17.82
N VAL A 69 -17.77 -3.15 17.73
CA VAL A 69 -17.75 -2.43 16.46
C VAL A 69 -16.42 -2.52 15.68
N ILE A 70 -15.30 -2.63 16.39
CA ILE A 70 -14.00 -2.86 15.72
C ILE A 70 -13.94 -4.30 15.21
N HIS A 71 -14.34 -5.28 16.03
CA HIS A 71 -14.44 -6.67 15.61
C HIS A 71 -15.33 -6.81 14.36
N ASP A 72 -16.53 -6.22 14.37
CA ASP A 72 -17.43 -6.27 13.23
C ASP A 72 -16.83 -5.65 11.96
N ALA A 73 -16.11 -4.53 12.10
CA ALA A 73 -15.43 -3.88 10.99
C ALA A 73 -14.28 -4.75 10.45
N GLU A 74 -13.51 -5.42 11.31
CA GLU A 74 -12.44 -6.35 10.92
C GLU A 74 -13.03 -7.59 10.21
N VAL A 75 -14.16 -8.12 10.66
CA VAL A 75 -14.87 -9.21 9.96
C VAL A 75 -15.29 -8.77 8.55
N LEU A 76 -15.88 -7.59 8.41
CA LEU A 76 -16.26 -7.04 7.10
C LEU A 76 -15.04 -6.81 6.20
N ALA A 77 -13.92 -6.35 6.77
CA ALA A 77 -12.68 -6.18 6.03
C ALA A 77 -12.12 -7.53 5.54
N ALA A 78 -12.10 -8.55 6.39
CA ALA A 78 -11.68 -9.89 6.01
C ALA A 78 -12.51 -10.41 4.82
N GLN A 79 -13.82 -10.27 4.86
CA GLN A 79 -14.72 -10.66 3.78
C GLN A 79 -14.43 -9.88 2.49
N ALA A 80 -14.24 -8.55 2.58
CA ALA A 80 -14.00 -7.70 1.41
C ALA A 80 -12.68 -8.01 0.70
N PHE A 81 -11.64 -8.40 1.46
CA PHE A 81 -10.32 -8.74 0.94
C PHE A 81 -10.12 -10.24 0.66
N GLY A 82 -11.11 -11.10 0.95
CA GLY A 82 -10.96 -12.55 0.81
C GLY A 82 -9.96 -13.16 1.79
N ALA A 83 -9.76 -12.54 2.94
CA ALA A 83 -8.91 -13.03 4.03
C ALA A 83 -9.70 -13.87 5.03
N ALA A 84 -9.01 -14.72 5.82
CA ALA A 84 -9.61 -15.40 6.96
C ALA A 84 -9.89 -14.41 8.10
N HIS A 85 -8.93 -13.50 8.36
CA HIS A 85 -9.06 -12.41 9.32
C HIS A 85 -8.35 -11.17 8.82
N ALA A 86 -8.80 -10.00 9.28
CA ALA A 86 -8.18 -8.71 9.04
C ALA A 86 -7.99 -7.97 10.36
N PHE A 87 -6.89 -7.24 10.49
CA PHE A 87 -6.58 -6.43 11.65
C PHE A 87 -6.43 -4.97 11.23
N PHE A 88 -7.14 -4.07 11.87
CA PHE A 88 -6.96 -2.65 11.66
C PHE A 88 -5.68 -2.16 12.34
N MET A 89 -4.87 -1.42 11.59
CA MET A 89 -3.56 -0.93 12.02
C MET A 89 -3.50 0.59 11.93
N VAL A 90 -3.15 1.23 13.04
CA VAL A 90 -2.97 2.69 13.14
C VAL A 90 -1.50 3.09 13.25
N SER A 91 -0.59 2.13 13.08
CA SER A 91 0.86 2.30 13.07
C SER A 91 1.47 2.26 11.67
N GLY A 92 0.64 2.45 10.65
CA GLY A 92 1.03 2.33 9.25
C GLY A 92 1.30 0.89 8.83
N THR A 93 1.54 0.70 7.55
CA THR A 93 1.95 -0.62 7.02
C THR A 93 3.34 -1.02 7.54
N THR A 94 4.11 -0.08 8.06
CA THR A 94 5.32 -0.38 8.83
C THR A 94 5.01 -1.34 9.98
N GLY A 95 4.00 -1.05 10.79
CA GLY A 95 3.56 -1.93 11.87
C GLY A 95 3.01 -3.26 11.35
N SER A 96 2.26 -3.24 10.24
CA SER A 96 1.73 -4.46 9.61
C SER A 96 2.84 -5.39 9.13
N VAL A 97 3.86 -4.87 8.42
CA VAL A 97 5.01 -5.64 7.94
C VAL A 97 5.83 -6.19 9.10
N GLN A 98 6.06 -5.38 10.13
CA GLN A 98 6.76 -5.83 11.33
C GLN A 98 5.99 -6.97 12.04
N ALA A 99 4.69 -6.79 12.29
CA ALA A 99 3.86 -7.81 12.90
C ALA A 99 3.82 -9.11 12.08
N MET A 100 3.76 -9.00 10.74
CA MET A 100 3.78 -10.11 9.82
C MET A 100 5.06 -10.96 9.97
N ILE A 101 6.24 -10.32 9.96
CA ILE A 101 7.54 -11.00 10.09
C ILE A 101 7.71 -11.57 11.52
N LEU A 102 7.36 -10.79 12.56
CA LEU A 102 7.44 -11.24 13.94
C LEU A 102 6.50 -12.41 14.26
N SER A 103 5.40 -12.55 13.51
CA SER A 103 4.45 -13.66 13.66
C SER A 103 4.98 -14.99 13.12
N VAL A 104 6.01 -14.97 12.27
CA VAL A 104 6.52 -16.16 11.59
C VAL A 104 7.97 -16.46 11.98
N CYS A 105 8.78 -15.44 12.21
CA CYS A 105 10.21 -15.56 12.47
C CYS A 105 10.60 -15.15 13.88
N LYS A 106 11.54 -15.87 14.45
CA LYS A 106 12.22 -15.58 15.73
C LYS A 106 13.73 -15.56 15.51
N ARG A 107 14.47 -15.28 16.56
CA ARG A 107 15.94 -15.18 16.53
C ARG A 107 16.59 -16.42 15.92
N GLY A 108 17.38 -16.20 14.88
CA GLY A 108 18.11 -17.24 14.14
C GLY A 108 17.32 -17.92 13.02
N ASP A 109 15.99 -17.70 12.93
CA ASP A 109 15.21 -18.19 11.80
C ASP A 109 15.60 -17.48 10.51
N LYS A 110 15.65 -18.20 9.40
CA LYS A 110 15.90 -17.63 8.08
C LYS A 110 14.59 -17.18 7.41
N ILE A 111 14.66 -16.06 6.70
CA ILE A 111 13.59 -15.55 5.84
C ILE A 111 14.15 -15.18 4.48
N ILE A 112 13.56 -15.74 3.41
CA ILE A 112 13.91 -15.43 2.03
C ILE A 112 13.18 -14.15 1.65
N MET A 113 13.87 -13.16 1.08
CA MET A 113 13.31 -11.86 0.77
C MET A 113 14.08 -11.14 -0.34
N PRO A 114 13.43 -10.25 -1.13
CA PRO A 114 14.15 -9.46 -2.13
C PRO A 114 14.99 -8.38 -1.49
N ARG A 115 16.04 -7.91 -2.19
CA ARG A 115 16.89 -6.82 -1.68
C ARG A 115 16.21 -5.44 -1.69
N ASN A 116 15.20 -5.24 -2.53
CA ASN A 116 14.44 -4.00 -2.66
C ASN A 116 13.20 -3.94 -1.73
N VAL A 117 13.30 -4.56 -0.57
CA VAL A 117 12.24 -4.47 0.46
C VAL A 117 12.15 -3.07 1.07
N HIS A 118 10.97 -2.75 1.58
CA HIS A 118 10.79 -1.55 2.39
C HIS A 118 11.57 -1.64 3.71
N ARG A 119 12.02 -0.50 4.21
CA ARG A 119 12.76 -0.36 5.49
C ARG A 119 12.10 -1.07 6.68
N SER A 120 10.77 -1.15 6.71
CA SER A 120 10.02 -1.84 7.76
C SER A 120 10.37 -3.32 7.88
N ALA A 121 10.65 -4.00 6.76
CA ALA A 121 11.08 -5.40 6.76
C ALA A 121 12.47 -5.55 7.41
N ILE A 122 13.42 -4.68 7.08
CA ILE A 122 14.74 -4.67 7.70
C ILE A 122 14.64 -4.38 9.22
N ASN A 123 13.81 -3.42 9.60
CA ASN A 123 13.58 -3.11 11.01
C ASN A 123 12.97 -4.31 11.76
N ALA A 124 12.08 -5.07 11.12
CA ALA A 124 11.53 -6.29 11.71
C ALA A 124 12.61 -7.35 11.97
N LEU A 125 13.59 -7.51 11.07
CA LEU A 125 14.73 -8.43 11.29
C LEU A 125 15.55 -8.01 12.51
N VAL A 126 15.76 -6.70 12.70
CA VAL A 126 16.46 -6.18 13.88
C VAL A 126 15.68 -6.51 15.16
N LEU A 127 14.35 -6.37 15.13
CA LEU A 127 13.49 -6.64 16.28
C LEU A 127 13.44 -8.12 16.66
N CYS A 128 13.35 -9.04 15.70
CA CYS A 128 13.21 -10.47 15.99
C CYS A 128 14.53 -11.25 15.92
N GLY A 129 15.58 -10.68 15.32
CA GLY A 129 16.86 -11.37 15.14
C GLY A 129 16.84 -12.46 14.07
N ALA A 130 15.91 -12.41 13.13
CA ALA A 130 15.87 -13.30 11.98
C ALA A 130 16.99 -12.99 10.99
N VAL A 131 17.40 -13.99 10.22
CA VAL A 131 18.51 -13.92 9.26
C VAL A 131 17.95 -13.84 7.84
N PRO A 132 18.21 -12.75 7.10
CA PRO A 132 17.72 -12.63 5.72
C PRO A 132 18.53 -13.51 4.76
N VAL A 133 17.82 -14.18 3.87
CA VAL A 133 18.37 -14.81 2.66
C VAL A 133 17.90 -13.94 1.47
N TYR A 134 18.81 -13.15 0.94
CA TYR A 134 18.44 -12.19 -0.10
C TYR A 134 18.36 -12.83 -1.47
N VAL A 135 17.26 -12.56 -2.17
CA VAL A 135 17.09 -12.78 -3.60
C VAL A 135 17.28 -11.45 -4.32
N ASN A 136 18.15 -11.39 -5.32
CA ASN A 136 18.28 -10.18 -6.12
C ASN A 136 17.06 -10.05 -7.02
N PRO A 137 16.38 -8.89 -7.02
CA PRO A 137 15.32 -8.63 -7.96
C PRO A 137 15.88 -8.53 -9.36
N GLY A 138 15.04 -8.74 -10.38
CA GLY A 138 15.39 -8.34 -11.74
C GLY A 138 15.65 -6.84 -11.81
N VAL A 139 16.33 -6.40 -12.86
CA VAL A 139 16.58 -4.98 -13.14
C VAL A 139 16.22 -4.71 -14.59
N ASP A 140 15.49 -3.63 -14.85
CA ASP A 140 15.34 -3.09 -16.21
C ASP A 140 16.49 -2.11 -16.46
N PRO A 141 17.44 -2.44 -17.35
CA PRO A 141 18.61 -1.58 -17.54
C PRO A 141 18.31 -0.28 -18.30
N GLN A 142 17.20 -0.20 -19.04
CA GLN A 142 16.80 1.01 -19.75
C GLN A 142 16.14 2.02 -18.80
N LEU A 143 15.29 1.52 -17.89
CA LEU A 143 14.60 2.34 -16.91
C LEU A 143 15.43 2.57 -15.64
N GLY A 144 16.45 1.74 -15.39
CA GLY A 144 17.25 1.79 -14.16
C GLY A 144 16.48 1.42 -12.90
N ILE A 145 15.41 0.60 -13.01
CA ILE A 145 14.56 0.23 -11.87
C ILE A 145 14.70 -1.24 -11.48
N ALA A 146 14.54 -1.51 -10.18
CA ALA A 146 14.42 -2.87 -9.69
C ALA A 146 13.00 -3.42 -9.97
N LEU A 147 12.95 -4.65 -10.45
CA LEU A 147 11.74 -5.40 -10.75
C LEU A 147 11.32 -6.31 -9.57
N GLY A 148 10.49 -7.32 -9.82
CA GLY A 148 10.15 -8.36 -8.87
C GLY A 148 11.20 -9.47 -8.80
N MET A 149 10.95 -10.47 -7.96
CA MET A 149 11.72 -11.71 -7.91
C MET A 149 11.26 -12.68 -9.01
N SER A 150 12.20 -13.31 -9.71
CA SER A 150 11.86 -14.41 -10.60
C SER A 150 11.57 -15.69 -9.80
N LEU A 151 10.67 -16.53 -10.30
CA LEU A 151 10.35 -17.83 -9.67
C LEU A 151 11.61 -18.69 -9.53
N ALA A 152 12.47 -18.71 -10.57
CA ALA A 152 13.71 -19.51 -10.57
C ALA A 152 14.71 -19.05 -9.50
N ASP A 153 14.80 -17.75 -9.21
CA ASP A 153 15.67 -17.23 -8.15
C ASP A 153 15.14 -17.57 -6.76
N VAL A 154 13.81 -17.53 -6.58
CA VAL A 154 13.15 -17.95 -5.36
C VAL A 154 13.36 -19.46 -5.12
N GLU A 155 13.21 -20.29 -6.17
CA GLU A 155 13.45 -21.73 -6.11
C GLU A 155 14.88 -22.04 -5.64
N ARG A 156 15.87 -21.44 -6.28
CA ARG A 156 17.29 -21.61 -5.87
C ARG A 156 17.53 -21.19 -4.42
N ALA A 157 16.89 -20.11 -3.97
CA ALA A 157 17.03 -19.65 -2.59
C ALA A 157 16.39 -20.63 -1.58
N ILE A 158 15.24 -21.22 -1.92
CA ILE A 158 14.56 -22.25 -1.12
C ILE A 158 15.39 -23.51 -1.05
N GLU A 159 15.90 -24.01 -2.18
CA GLU A 159 16.72 -25.23 -2.26
C GLU A 159 18.02 -25.08 -1.43
N ALA A 160 18.64 -23.90 -1.48
CA ALA A 160 19.85 -23.60 -0.70
C ALA A 160 19.57 -23.35 0.80
N ASN A 161 18.31 -23.09 1.18
CA ASN A 161 17.92 -22.78 2.56
C ASN A 161 16.60 -23.48 2.93
N PRO A 162 16.58 -24.83 2.96
CA PRO A 162 15.35 -25.59 3.23
C PRO A 162 14.81 -25.40 4.66
N ASP A 163 15.60 -24.82 5.55
CA ASP A 163 15.25 -24.49 6.93
C ASP A 163 14.62 -23.08 7.08
N ALA A 164 14.49 -22.31 6.00
CA ALA A 164 13.85 -21.00 6.03
C ALA A 164 12.36 -21.12 6.43
N LYS A 165 11.87 -20.14 7.17
CA LYS A 165 10.48 -20.13 7.69
C LYS A 165 9.48 -19.50 6.76
N ALA A 166 9.94 -18.51 6.00
CA ALA A 166 9.05 -17.76 5.11
C ALA A 166 9.79 -17.23 3.88
N VAL A 167 8.98 -16.91 2.87
CA VAL A 167 9.32 -16.08 1.71
C VAL A 167 8.55 -14.78 1.83
N LEU A 168 9.23 -13.64 1.90
CA LEU A 168 8.63 -12.32 1.81
C LEU A 168 8.66 -11.85 0.35
N VAL A 169 7.54 -11.41 -0.15
CA VAL A 169 7.41 -10.86 -1.52
C VAL A 169 6.93 -9.42 -1.44
N ASN A 170 7.64 -8.52 -2.08
CA ASN A 170 7.19 -7.14 -2.28
C ASN A 170 6.36 -7.09 -3.57
N ASN A 171 5.04 -7.04 -3.47
CA ASN A 171 4.12 -7.19 -4.61
C ASN A 171 2.87 -6.31 -4.50
N PRO A 172 2.78 -5.25 -5.30
CA PRO A 172 3.73 -4.80 -6.33
C PRO A 172 4.96 -4.08 -5.74
N THR A 173 5.97 -3.89 -6.58
CA THR A 173 7.05 -2.94 -6.30
C THR A 173 6.50 -1.51 -6.31
N TYR A 174 7.34 -0.53 -5.92
CA TYR A 174 6.96 0.88 -5.90
C TYR A 174 6.50 1.37 -7.29
N TYR A 175 7.15 0.90 -8.36
CA TYR A 175 6.82 1.24 -9.74
C TYR A 175 5.60 0.49 -10.32
N GLY A 176 5.03 -0.45 -9.58
CA GLY A 176 3.85 -1.21 -10.01
C GLY A 176 4.17 -2.59 -10.60
N VAL A 177 5.43 -3.02 -10.58
CA VAL A 177 5.85 -4.33 -11.12
C VAL A 177 5.45 -5.44 -10.15
N CYS A 178 4.83 -6.51 -10.67
CA CYS A 178 4.43 -7.69 -9.89
C CYS A 178 5.28 -8.91 -10.27
N SER A 179 5.58 -9.75 -9.29
CA SER A 179 6.14 -11.09 -9.43
C SER A 179 5.02 -12.11 -9.73
N ASP A 180 5.38 -13.34 -10.17
CA ASP A 180 4.44 -14.46 -10.24
C ASP A 180 4.13 -14.97 -8.83
N LEU A 181 3.28 -14.23 -8.13
CA LEU A 181 2.96 -14.48 -6.72
C LEU A 181 2.30 -15.84 -6.52
N ARG A 182 1.41 -16.29 -7.44
CA ARG A 182 0.75 -17.60 -7.34
C ARG A 182 1.75 -18.75 -7.37
N SER A 183 2.69 -18.71 -8.29
CA SER A 183 3.72 -19.75 -8.42
C SER A 183 4.69 -19.72 -7.25
N ILE A 184 5.06 -18.54 -6.75
CA ILE A 184 5.90 -18.38 -5.55
C ILE A 184 5.18 -18.96 -4.32
N VAL A 185 3.88 -18.66 -4.13
CA VAL A 185 3.08 -19.24 -3.03
C VAL A 185 3.07 -20.76 -3.10
N LYS A 186 2.75 -21.33 -4.27
CA LYS A 186 2.72 -22.78 -4.47
C LYS A 186 4.06 -23.43 -4.17
N LEU A 187 5.14 -22.83 -4.64
CA LEU A 187 6.50 -23.32 -4.42
C LEU A 187 6.88 -23.28 -2.94
N ALA A 188 6.69 -22.16 -2.27
CA ALA A 188 7.03 -22.00 -0.86
C ALA A 188 6.23 -22.96 0.04
N HIS A 189 4.93 -23.10 -0.22
CA HIS A 189 4.06 -24.04 0.52
C HIS A 189 4.48 -25.50 0.31
N ALA A 190 4.94 -25.89 -0.89
CA ALA A 190 5.47 -27.24 -1.14
C ALA A 190 6.71 -27.55 -0.29
N HIS A 191 7.43 -26.52 0.17
CA HIS A 191 8.60 -26.65 1.05
C HIS A 191 8.26 -26.32 2.52
N GLY A 192 6.99 -26.20 2.88
CA GLY A 192 6.55 -25.92 4.25
C GLY A 192 6.83 -24.50 4.75
N MET A 193 7.14 -23.58 3.84
CA MET A 193 7.43 -22.17 4.17
C MET A 193 6.16 -21.33 4.06
N ARG A 194 6.05 -20.30 4.90
CA ARG A 194 4.98 -19.28 4.80
C ARG A 194 5.31 -18.24 3.74
N VAL A 195 4.26 -17.67 3.12
CA VAL A 195 4.40 -16.55 2.20
C VAL A 195 3.80 -15.28 2.80
N LEU A 196 4.64 -14.27 2.92
CA LEU A 196 4.32 -12.96 3.45
C LEU A 196 4.39 -11.95 2.29
N ALA A 197 3.29 -11.22 2.04
CA ALA A 197 3.25 -10.24 0.98
C ALA A 197 3.26 -8.80 1.55
N ASP A 198 4.28 -8.03 1.21
CA ASP A 198 4.20 -6.58 1.33
C ASP A 198 3.41 -6.06 0.13
N GLU A 199 2.10 -5.94 0.32
CA GLU A 199 1.13 -5.44 -0.67
C GLU A 199 0.73 -3.99 -0.38
N ALA A 200 1.64 -3.22 0.26
CA ALA A 200 1.37 -1.82 0.62
C ALA A 200 0.94 -0.97 -0.58
N HIS A 201 1.44 -1.26 -1.76
CA HIS A 201 1.12 -0.56 -3.00
C HIS A 201 0.02 -1.24 -3.84
N GLY A 202 -0.51 -2.38 -3.40
CA GLY A 202 -1.51 -3.19 -4.10
C GLY A 202 -2.83 -3.35 -3.37
N THR A 203 -3.15 -2.50 -2.39
CA THR A 203 -4.39 -2.56 -1.60
C THR A 203 -5.65 -2.69 -2.46
N HIS A 204 -5.66 -2.08 -3.65
CA HIS A 204 -6.79 -2.05 -4.58
C HIS A 204 -6.93 -3.30 -5.45
N PHE A 205 -5.97 -4.22 -5.44
CA PHE A 205 -5.98 -5.42 -6.29
C PHE A 205 -7.18 -6.34 -6.01
N SER A 206 -7.64 -6.39 -4.76
CA SER A 206 -8.81 -7.20 -4.39
C SER A 206 -10.14 -6.70 -4.96
N PHE A 207 -10.17 -5.53 -5.60
CA PHE A 207 -11.41 -4.86 -5.98
C PHE A 207 -11.61 -4.68 -7.47
N SER A 208 -10.76 -5.27 -8.33
CA SER A 208 -10.95 -5.25 -9.78
C SER A 208 -10.20 -6.38 -10.47
N ASP A 209 -10.89 -7.09 -11.35
CA ASP A 209 -10.33 -8.18 -12.17
C ASP A 209 -9.34 -7.69 -13.24
N ALA A 210 -9.32 -6.39 -13.53
CA ALA A 210 -8.38 -5.78 -14.49
C ALA A 210 -6.98 -5.54 -13.89
N LEU A 211 -6.85 -5.69 -12.58
CA LEU A 211 -5.63 -5.48 -11.81
C LEU A 211 -4.89 -6.79 -11.53
N PRO A 212 -3.61 -6.74 -11.13
CA PRO A 212 -2.88 -7.92 -10.73
C PRO A 212 -3.57 -8.70 -9.59
N VAL A 213 -3.22 -9.97 -9.45
CA VAL A 213 -3.77 -10.82 -8.39
C VAL A 213 -3.38 -10.27 -7.02
N SER A 214 -4.36 -10.16 -6.10
CA SER A 214 -4.08 -9.80 -4.71
C SER A 214 -3.40 -10.95 -3.95
N ALA A 215 -2.68 -10.62 -2.89
CA ALA A 215 -1.96 -11.61 -2.09
C ALA A 215 -2.88 -12.66 -1.50
N MET A 216 -4.06 -12.28 -0.97
CA MET A 216 -5.02 -13.24 -0.45
C MET A 216 -5.59 -14.15 -1.54
N ALA A 217 -5.91 -13.62 -2.72
CA ALA A 217 -6.37 -14.41 -3.87
C ALA A 217 -5.26 -15.29 -4.47
N ALA A 218 -3.99 -14.95 -4.28
CA ALA A 218 -2.85 -15.77 -4.64
C ALA A 218 -2.58 -16.90 -3.63
N GLY A 219 -3.20 -16.86 -2.44
CA GLY A 219 -3.03 -17.84 -1.38
C GLY A 219 -1.87 -17.55 -0.41
N ALA A 220 -1.38 -16.31 -0.36
CA ALA A 220 -0.38 -15.91 0.63
C ALA A 220 -0.92 -16.08 2.07
N ASP A 221 -0.02 -16.40 3.00
CA ASP A 221 -0.39 -16.61 4.41
C ASP A 221 -0.70 -15.30 5.12
N MET A 222 0.00 -14.22 4.76
CA MET A 222 -0.24 -12.88 5.30
C MET A 222 0.01 -11.81 4.25
N ALA A 223 -0.72 -10.70 4.35
CA ALA A 223 -0.52 -9.53 3.49
C ALA A 223 -0.66 -8.22 4.28
N ALA A 224 0.27 -7.31 4.07
CA ALA A 224 0.23 -5.96 4.65
C ALA A 224 -0.23 -4.97 3.58
N VAL A 225 -1.36 -4.27 3.80
CA VAL A 225 -1.98 -3.36 2.82
C VAL A 225 -2.08 -1.94 3.37
N SER A 226 -1.65 -0.95 2.57
CA SER A 226 -1.74 0.47 2.92
C SER A 226 -3.03 1.09 2.39
N MET A 227 -4.09 1.07 3.19
CA MET A 227 -5.37 1.65 2.80
C MET A 227 -5.26 3.15 2.45
N HIS A 228 -4.35 3.87 3.11
CA HIS A 228 -4.13 5.30 2.86
C HIS A 228 -3.49 5.61 1.50
N LYS A 229 -2.80 4.64 0.85
CA LYS A 229 -2.15 4.89 -0.44
C LYS A 229 -3.13 4.84 -1.61
N SER A 230 -3.92 3.78 -1.72
CA SER A 230 -4.84 3.58 -2.85
C SER A 230 -6.30 3.31 -2.45
N GLY A 231 -6.58 3.10 -1.17
CA GLY A 231 -7.92 2.82 -0.67
C GLY A 231 -8.75 4.03 -0.23
N GLY A 232 -8.11 5.22 -0.11
CA GLY A 232 -8.79 6.48 0.21
C GLY A 232 -8.96 6.77 1.71
N SER A 233 -8.28 6.05 2.61
CA SER A 233 -8.29 6.33 4.05
C SER A 233 -7.24 7.39 4.45
N LEU A 234 -7.29 7.84 5.70
CA LEU A 234 -6.35 8.83 6.23
C LEU A 234 -4.94 8.23 6.34
N THR A 235 -3.92 9.08 6.19
CA THR A 235 -2.50 8.71 6.31
C THR A 235 -2.24 7.91 7.58
N GLN A 236 -1.36 6.90 7.50
CA GLN A 236 -1.00 5.98 8.58
C GLN A 236 -1.99 4.82 8.79
N SER A 237 -3.21 4.88 8.25
CA SER A 237 -4.16 3.77 8.34
C SER A 237 -3.78 2.63 7.39
N SER A 238 -3.79 1.41 7.91
CA SER A 238 -3.33 0.19 7.24
C SER A 238 -4.15 -1.02 7.72
N MET A 239 -3.99 -2.15 7.07
CA MET A 239 -4.52 -3.44 7.54
C MET A 239 -3.46 -4.52 7.42
N LEU A 240 -3.52 -5.49 8.33
CA LEU A 240 -2.84 -6.78 8.21
C LEU A 240 -3.90 -7.84 7.92
N LEU A 241 -3.75 -8.55 6.82
CA LEU A 241 -4.63 -9.62 6.38
C LEU A 241 -3.95 -10.96 6.63
N ILE A 242 -4.69 -11.96 7.07
CA ILE A 242 -4.17 -13.30 7.25
C ILE A 242 -5.04 -14.36 6.60
N GLY A 243 -4.39 -15.38 6.06
CA GLY A 243 -5.03 -16.59 5.52
C GLY A 243 -5.39 -17.60 6.62
N PRO A 244 -6.11 -18.68 6.26
CA PRO A 244 -6.65 -19.65 7.22
C PRO A 244 -5.58 -20.48 7.96
N ALA A 245 -4.35 -20.49 7.46
CA ALA A 245 -3.24 -21.23 8.08
C ALA A 245 -2.56 -20.46 9.24
N MET A 246 -2.97 -19.20 9.48
CA MET A 246 -2.44 -18.35 10.56
C MET A 246 -3.40 -18.30 11.75
N SER A 247 -2.84 -18.27 12.96
CA SER A 247 -3.66 -18.13 14.19
C SER A 247 -3.99 -16.65 14.45
N GLU A 248 -5.27 -16.28 14.42
CA GLU A 248 -5.75 -14.93 14.73
C GLU A 248 -5.26 -14.46 16.10
N GLY A 249 -5.46 -15.25 17.16
CA GLY A 249 -5.09 -14.87 18.51
C GLY A 249 -3.59 -14.66 18.70
N TYR A 250 -2.75 -15.47 18.04
CA TYR A 250 -1.31 -15.29 18.07
C TYR A 250 -0.87 -14.02 17.32
N VAL A 251 -1.40 -13.78 16.14
CA VAL A 251 -1.09 -12.57 15.36
C VAL A 251 -1.55 -11.33 16.11
N ARG A 252 -2.74 -11.34 16.73
CA ARG A 252 -3.23 -10.26 17.60
C ARG A 252 -2.27 -9.99 18.75
N ALA A 253 -1.78 -11.01 19.41
CA ALA A 253 -0.80 -10.86 20.50
C ALA A 253 0.50 -10.22 20.01
N VAL A 254 0.98 -10.60 18.82
CA VAL A 254 2.16 -9.97 18.21
C VAL A 254 1.91 -8.51 17.85
N ILE A 255 0.76 -8.19 17.23
CA ILE A 255 0.37 -6.82 16.94
C ILE A 255 0.40 -5.95 18.21
N ASN A 256 -0.16 -6.46 19.29
CA ASN A 256 -0.26 -5.74 20.55
C ASN A 256 1.11 -5.46 21.24
N LEU A 257 2.21 -6.08 20.78
CA LEU A 257 3.55 -5.73 21.26
C LEU A 257 4.04 -4.37 20.75
N THR A 258 3.55 -3.93 19.60
CA THR A 258 4.07 -2.75 18.91
C THR A 258 3.01 -1.69 18.60
N GLN A 259 1.73 -2.06 18.57
CA GLN A 259 0.63 -1.13 18.33
C GLN A 259 0.25 -0.35 19.58
N THR A 260 -0.08 0.92 19.42
CA THR A 260 -0.54 1.78 20.51
C THR A 260 -1.82 1.25 21.19
N THR A 261 -1.94 1.46 22.49
CA THR A 261 -3.17 1.21 23.25
C THR A 261 -4.20 2.34 23.13
N SER A 262 -3.78 3.50 22.60
CA SER A 262 -4.62 4.71 22.40
C SER A 262 -4.83 4.95 20.90
N ALA A 263 -5.59 4.07 20.27
CA ALA A 263 -5.83 4.12 18.84
C ALA A 263 -6.62 5.37 18.42
N SER A 264 -6.21 6.01 17.33
CA SER A 264 -6.94 7.11 16.71
C SER A 264 -8.23 6.61 16.07
N TYR A 265 -9.37 7.05 16.56
CA TYR A 265 -10.68 6.70 15.99
C TYR A 265 -10.95 7.40 14.64
N LEU A 266 -10.28 8.53 14.37
CA LEU A 266 -10.29 9.12 13.03
C LEU A 266 -9.69 8.16 12.00
N LEU A 267 -8.56 7.52 12.33
CA LEU A 267 -7.94 6.53 11.45
C LEU A 267 -8.81 5.28 11.32
N LEU A 268 -9.34 4.75 12.42
CA LEU A 268 -10.19 3.56 12.42
C LEU A 268 -11.48 3.78 11.61
N ALA A 269 -12.16 4.91 11.80
CA ALA A 269 -13.35 5.25 11.05
C ALA A 269 -13.04 5.45 9.54
N SER A 270 -11.90 6.06 9.22
CA SER A 270 -11.47 6.21 7.82
C SER A 270 -11.21 4.87 7.14
N LEU A 271 -10.60 3.91 7.83
CA LEU A 271 -10.41 2.54 7.34
C LEU A 271 -11.76 1.87 7.05
N ASP A 272 -12.69 1.96 7.98
CA ASP A 272 -14.00 1.33 7.90
C ASP A 272 -14.84 1.87 6.73
N ILE A 273 -14.86 3.22 6.55
CA ILE A 273 -15.53 3.85 5.40
C ILE A 273 -14.86 3.47 4.08
N SER A 274 -13.53 3.52 4.02
CA SER A 274 -12.78 3.21 2.80
C SER A 274 -12.99 1.75 2.40
N ARG A 275 -12.97 0.81 3.36
CA ARG A 275 -13.32 -0.60 3.14
C ARG A 275 -14.72 -0.74 2.55
N ARG A 276 -15.72 -0.08 3.16
CA ARG A 276 -17.11 -0.10 2.67
C ARG A 276 -17.21 0.42 1.24
N ASN A 277 -16.56 1.54 0.94
CA ASN A 277 -16.60 2.13 -0.40
C ASN A 277 -15.98 1.22 -1.45
N LEU A 278 -14.83 0.59 -1.15
CA LEU A 278 -14.19 -0.38 -2.02
C LEU A 278 -15.04 -1.64 -2.19
N ALA A 279 -15.62 -2.18 -1.12
CA ALA A 279 -16.46 -3.37 -1.19
C ALA A 279 -17.73 -3.15 -2.03
N LEU A 280 -18.32 -1.96 -1.99
CA LEU A 280 -19.56 -1.66 -2.70
C LEU A 280 -19.35 -1.15 -4.14
N ARG A 281 -18.25 -0.44 -4.40
CA ARG A 281 -18.01 0.27 -5.67
C ARG A 281 -16.60 0.07 -6.21
N GLY A 282 -15.82 -0.84 -5.64
CA GLY A 282 -14.41 -1.00 -6.00
C GLY A 282 -14.21 -1.29 -7.47
N GLN A 283 -15.00 -2.19 -8.05
CA GLN A 283 -14.92 -2.53 -9.46
C GLN A 283 -15.12 -1.31 -10.38
N GLU A 284 -16.17 -0.53 -10.15
CA GLU A 284 -16.45 0.70 -10.91
C GLU A 284 -15.35 1.76 -10.68
N THR A 285 -14.97 1.97 -9.42
CA THR A 285 -13.97 2.97 -9.04
C THR A 285 -12.60 2.63 -9.65
N MET A 286 -12.16 1.38 -9.57
CA MET A 286 -10.86 0.97 -10.11
C MET A 286 -10.86 0.94 -11.63
N ALA A 287 -11.97 0.63 -12.29
CA ALA A 287 -12.09 0.76 -13.74
C ALA A 287 -11.89 2.22 -14.19
N ARG A 288 -12.49 3.19 -13.48
CA ARG A 288 -12.28 4.61 -13.73
C ARG A 288 -10.83 5.04 -13.48
N VAL A 289 -10.23 4.61 -12.37
CA VAL A 289 -8.83 4.92 -12.01
C VAL A 289 -7.88 4.38 -13.09
N ALA A 290 -8.07 3.13 -13.50
CA ALA A 290 -7.29 2.51 -14.56
C ALA A 290 -7.41 3.27 -15.89
N ALA A 291 -8.63 3.66 -16.27
CA ALA A 291 -8.86 4.43 -17.49
C ALA A 291 -8.16 5.80 -17.45
N LEU A 292 -8.18 6.50 -16.32
CA LEU A 292 -7.46 7.77 -16.13
C LEU A 292 -5.93 7.58 -16.26
N ALA A 293 -5.38 6.54 -15.65
CA ALA A 293 -3.94 6.24 -15.72
C ALA A 293 -3.51 5.86 -17.13
N GLU A 294 -4.29 5.03 -17.83
CA GLU A 294 -4.02 4.65 -19.22
C GLU A 294 -4.11 5.86 -20.18
N TYR A 295 -5.11 6.72 -19.98
CA TYR A 295 -5.22 7.97 -20.74
C TYR A 295 -3.99 8.87 -20.52
N ALA A 296 -3.59 9.11 -19.26
CA ALA A 296 -2.40 9.89 -18.95
C ALA A 296 -1.13 9.30 -19.61
N ARG A 297 -0.98 8.00 -19.55
CA ARG A 297 0.15 7.26 -20.15
C ARG A 297 0.19 7.45 -21.66
N ALA A 298 -0.94 7.27 -22.33
CA ALA A 298 -1.04 7.44 -23.77
C ALA A 298 -0.70 8.87 -24.22
N GLU A 299 -1.23 9.88 -23.53
CA GLU A 299 -0.97 11.29 -23.83
C GLU A 299 0.50 11.68 -23.57
N ILE A 300 1.08 11.21 -22.43
CA ILE A 300 2.51 11.47 -22.13
C ILE A 300 3.41 10.82 -23.18
N ASN A 301 3.13 9.59 -23.59
CA ASN A 301 3.89 8.93 -24.67
C ASN A 301 3.72 9.64 -26.02
N ALA A 302 2.53 10.17 -26.32
CA ALA A 302 2.27 10.95 -27.53
C ALA A 302 3.03 12.30 -27.57
N ILE A 303 3.30 12.91 -26.41
CA ILE A 303 4.18 14.09 -26.30
C ILE A 303 5.57 13.77 -26.86
N GLY A 304 6.11 12.57 -26.59
CA GLY A 304 7.47 12.13 -27.00
C GLY A 304 8.55 12.58 -26.01
N ASP A 305 9.74 11.97 -26.15
CA ASP A 305 10.90 12.13 -25.27
C ASP A 305 10.67 11.65 -23.81
N TYR A 306 9.54 11.00 -23.55
CA TYR A 306 9.15 10.28 -22.33
C TYR A 306 8.85 8.82 -22.66
N ASP A 307 9.03 7.94 -21.69
CA ASP A 307 8.57 6.55 -21.75
C ASP A 307 7.71 6.26 -20.52
N ALA A 308 6.40 6.44 -20.66
CA ALA A 308 5.42 6.04 -19.66
C ALA A 308 5.10 4.56 -19.89
N PHE A 309 5.85 3.69 -19.22
CA PHE A 309 5.81 2.24 -19.45
C PHE A 309 4.63 1.53 -18.78
N SER A 310 4.29 0.37 -19.26
CA SER A 310 3.21 -0.48 -18.77
C SER A 310 3.49 -1.97 -19.06
N LYS A 311 2.44 -2.72 -19.40
CA LYS A 311 2.46 -4.18 -19.63
C LYS A 311 3.30 -4.63 -20.82
N GLU A 312 3.67 -3.74 -21.74
CA GLU A 312 4.59 -4.05 -22.87
C GLU A 312 5.99 -4.47 -22.41
N ARG A 313 6.35 -4.16 -21.15
CA ARG A 313 7.64 -4.55 -20.56
C ARG A 313 7.60 -5.87 -19.79
N ILE A 314 6.46 -6.56 -19.75
CA ILE A 314 6.35 -7.88 -19.14
C ILE A 314 7.32 -8.84 -19.81
N ASN A 315 8.22 -9.44 -19.00
CA ASN A 315 9.23 -10.39 -19.49
C ASN A 315 8.93 -11.85 -19.08
N GLY A 316 7.80 -12.09 -18.39
CA GLY A 316 7.38 -13.42 -17.94
C GLY A 316 8.18 -14.02 -16.77
N THR A 317 9.13 -13.26 -16.19
CA THR A 317 9.99 -13.70 -15.09
C THR A 317 9.91 -12.73 -13.89
N SER A 318 10.78 -11.74 -13.84
CA SER A 318 10.84 -10.73 -12.78
C SER A 318 9.88 -9.55 -13.02
N PHE A 319 9.38 -9.38 -14.23
CA PHE A 319 8.26 -8.50 -14.57
C PHE A 319 7.12 -9.38 -15.10
N PHE A 320 6.33 -9.93 -14.20
CA PHE A 320 5.29 -10.91 -14.52
C PHE A 320 3.94 -10.26 -14.80
N ASP A 321 3.56 -9.23 -14.01
CA ASP A 321 2.36 -8.42 -14.21
C ASP A 321 2.63 -6.97 -13.80
N PHE A 322 1.69 -6.07 -14.06
CA PHE A 322 1.84 -4.64 -13.83
C PHE A 322 0.56 -3.98 -13.32
N ASP A 323 0.72 -3.16 -12.28
CA ASP A 323 -0.35 -2.29 -11.78
C ASP A 323 -0.53 -1.08 -12.70
N ILE A 324 -1.51 -1.16 -13.57
CA ILE A 324 -1.81 -0.12 -14.57
C ILE A 324 -2.21 1.24 -13.97
N THR A 325 -2.54 1.29 -12.67
CA THR A 325 -2.84 2.55 -11.97
C THR A 325 -1.59 3.36 -11.61
N LYS A 326 -0.40 2.73 -11.67
CA LYS A 326 0.87 3.40 -11.46
C LYS A 326 1.30 4.11 -12.74
N LEU A 327 1.38 5.43 -12.70
CA LEU A 327 1.89 6.24 -13.80
C LEU A 327 3.39 6.48 -13.59
N SER A 328 4.19 5.49 -13.97
CA SER A 328 5.65 5.53 -13.93
C SER A 328 6.16 6.01 -15.29
N VAL A 329 6.98 7.06 -15.29
CA VAL A 329 7.45 7.71 -16.52
C VAL A 329 8.96 7.89 -16.48
N HIS A 330 9.65 7.34 -17.46
CA HIS A 330 11.08 7.58 -17.69
C HIS A 330 11.28 8.93 -18.37
N THR A 331 12.22 9.76 -17.86
CA THR A 331 12.37 11.17 -18.23
C THR A 331 13.68 11.51 -18.89
N LEU A 332 14.67 10.62 -18.86
CA LEU A 332 16.01 10.89 -19.39
C LEU A 332 16.03 11.18 -20.90
N GLY A 333 15.02 10.72 -21.66
CA GLY A 333 14.86 11.07 -23.07
C GLY A 333 14.68 12.56 -23.31
N LEU A 334 14.12 13.29 -22.33
CA LEU A 334 14.02 14.76 -22.34
C LEU A 334 15.36 15.45 -21.99
N GLY A 335 16.31 14.70 -21.40
CA GLY A 335 17.56 15.23 -20.87
C GLY A 335 17.47 15.77 -19.45
N LEU A 336 16.39 15.45 -18.72
CA LEU A 336 16.19 15.79 -17.32
C LEU A 336 16.14 14.51 -16.48
N ALA A 337 16.76 14.56 -15.30
CA ALA A 337 16.58 13.54 -14.29
C ALA A 337 15.14 13.56 -13.74
N GLY A 338 14.65 12.42 -13.26
CA GLY A 338 13.32 12.35 -12.67
C GLY A 338 13.12 13.30 -11.49
N ILE A 339 14.15 13.48 -10.66
CA ILE A 339 14.10 14.43 -9.54
C ILE A 339 13.98 15.89 -10.02
N GLU A 340 14.61 16.26 -11.16
CA GLU A 340 14.47 17.60 -11.74
C GLU A 340 13.06 17.83 -12.26
N VAL A 341 12.44 16.81 -12.89
CA VAL A 341 11.05 16.88 -13.35
C VAL A 341 10.10 16.97 -12.16
N TYR A 342 10.37 16.22 -11.07
CA TYR A 342 9.60 16.31 -9.82
C TYR A 342 9.60 17.72 -9.25
N ASP A 343 10.78 18.34 -9.13
CA ASP A 343 10.92 19.71 -8.60
C ASP A 343 10.21 20.73 -9.50
N LEU A 344 10.39 20.66 -10.82
CA LEU A 344 9.75 21.55 -11.79
C LEU A 344 8.21 21.43 -11.72
N LEU A 345 7.66 20.21 -11.68
CA LEU A 345 6.21 19.99 -11.56
C LEU A 345 5.64 20.65 -10.31
N ARG A 346 6.33 20.51 -9.19
CA ARG A 346 5.91 21.10 -7.92
C ARG A 346 6.01 22.62 -7.92
N ASP A 347 7.20 23.15 -8.26
CA ASP A 347 7.55 24.55 -8.03
C ASP A 347 6.94 25.47 -9.09
N GLU A 348 6.82 25.04 -10.34
CA GLU A 348 6.33 25.87 -11.43
C GLU A 348 4.87 25.57 -11.82
N TYR A 349 4.40 24.34 -11.66
CA TYR A 349 3.05 23.93 -12.08
C TYR A 349 2.10 23.65 -10.92
N GLY A 350 2.62 23.65 -9.68
CA GLY A 350 1.83 23.30 -8.48
C GLY A 350 1.29 21.86 -8.52
N ILE A 351 2.07 20.94 -9.07
CA ILE A 351 1.73 19.52 -9.19
C ILE A 351 2.66 18.71 -8.30
N GLN A 352 2.13 18.13 -7.23
CA GLN A 352 2.87 17.24 -6.36
C GLN A 352 2.69 15.79 -6.82
N ILE A 353 3.73 15.18 -7.35
CA ILE A 353 3.79 13.74 -7.64
C ILE A 353 4.39 12.97 -6.47
N GLU A 354 4.37 11.63 -6.53
CA GLU A 354 4.81 10.78 -5.42
C GLU A 354 6.33 10.88 -5.18
N PHE A 355 7.13 10.68 -6.23
CA PHE A 355 8.58 10.88 -6.17
C PHE A 355 9.21 11.00 -7.55
N GLY A 356 10.50 11.41 -7.56
CA GLY A 356 11.40 11.31 -8.70
C GLY A 356 12.72 10.68 -8.29
N ASP A 357 13.28 9.81 -9.13
CA ASP A 357 14.64 9.28 -9.00
C ASP A 357 15.55 9.83 -10.11
N ILE A 358 16.65 9.13 -10.39
CA ILE A 358 17.61 9.56 -11.43
C ILE A 358 16.96 9.55 -12.82
N GLY A 359 16.20 8.51 -13.13
CA GLY A 359 15.66 8.31 -14.49
C GLY A 359 14.15 8.45 -14.61
N ASN A 360 13.42 8.44 -13.50
CA ASN A 360 11.99 8.23 -13.53
C ASN A 360 11.24 9.15 -12.56
N ILE A 361 9.98 9.40 -12.89
CA ILE A 361 8.99 9.94 -11.96
C ILE A 361 7.87 8.92 -11.74
N LEU A 362 7.21 8.99 -10.59
CA LEU A 362 6.00 8.24 -10.29
C LEU A 362 4.89 9.18 -9.86
N ALA A 363 3.77 9.14 -10.58
CA ALA A 363 2.52 9.72 -10.16
C ALA A 363 1.54 8.60 -9.75
N TYR A 364 0.87 8.81 -8.63
CA TYR A 364 -0.11 7.89 -8.08
C TYR A 364 -1.49 8.30 -8.57
N VAL A 365 -2.11 7.51 -9.45
CA VAL A 365 -3.52 7.70 -9.83
C VAL A 365 -4.39 6.84 -8.92
N SER A 366 -5.31 7.46 -8.21
CA SER A 366 -6.05 6.84 -7.11
C SER A 366 -7.53 7.22 -7.10
N VAL A 367 -8.25 6.77 -6.08
CA VAL A 367 -9.72 6.93 -5.96
C VAL A 367 -10.21 8.38 -5.96
N GLY A 368 -9.36 9.32 -5.59
CA GLY A 368 -9.69 10.75 -5.51
C GLY A 368 -9.44 11.54 -6.80
N ASP A 369 -8.70 10.97 -7.76
CA ASP A 369 -8.30 11.69 -8.96
C ASP A 369 -9.43 11.82 -9.98
N ARG A 370 -9.38 12.91 -10.74
CA ARG A 370 -10.36 13.28 -11.77
C ARG A 370 -9.63 13.61 -13.06
N GLU A 371 -10.35 13.63 -14.16
CA GLU A 371 -9.84 13.98 -15.49
C GLU A 371 -9.09 15.32 -15.51
N ARG A 372 -9.60 16.33 -14.81
CA ARG A 372 -9.00 17.66 -14.75
C ARG A 372 -7.57 17.65 -14.16
N GLU A 373 -7.31 16.87 -13.11
CA GLU A 373 -5.98 16.74 -12.52
C GLU A 373 -5.02 16.03 -13.49
N ILE A 374 -5.49 15.01 -14.20
CA ILE A 374 -4.74 14.32 -15.26
C ILE A 374 -4.38 15.27 -16.40
N GLU A 375 -5.33 16.06 -16.89
CA GLU A 375 -5.11 17.06 -17.95
C GLU A 375 -4.06 18.10 -17.56
N ARG A 376 -4.05 18.54 -16.31
CA ARG A 376 -3.03 19.44 -15.80
C ARG A 376 -1.63 18.82 -15.83
N LEU A 377 -1.51 17.55 -15.40
CA LEU A 377 -0.26 16.82 -15.45
C LEU A 377 0.24 16.67 -16.88
N VAL A 378 -0.59 16.22 -17.81
CA VAL A 378 -0.26 16.05 -19.23
C VAL A 378 0.19 17.38 -19.85
N SER A 379 -0.54 18.47 -19.57
CA SER A 379 -0.21 19.81 -20.05
C SER A 379 1.15 20.31 -19.54
N ALA A 380 1.45 20.07 -18.25
CA ALA A 380 2.74 20.41 -17.66
C ALA A 380 3.87 19.61 -18.29
N MET A 381 3.70 18.31 -18.51
CA MET A 381 4.69 17.46 -19.19
C MET A 381 4.94 17.91 -20.63
N ALA A 382 3.91 18.32 -21.35
CA ALA A 382 4.04 18.88 -22.71
C ALA A 382 4.83 20.20 -22.71
N ASP A 383 4.59 21.08 -21.71
CA ASP A 383 5.35 22.33 -21.60
C ASP A 383 6.80 22.10 -21.21
N LEU A 384 7.09 21.19 -20.31
CA LEU A 384 8.46 20.79 -19.94
C LEU A 384 9.21 20.28 -21.17
N ARG A 385 8.60 19.42 -21.98
CA ARG A 385 9.22 18.98 -23.23
C ARG A 385 9.53 20.14 -24.17
N ARG A 386 8.60 21.07 -24.36
CA ARG A 386 8.82 22.25 -25.21
C ARG A 386 10.01 23.09 -24.74
N ARG A 387 10.20 23.24 -23.43
CA ARG A 387 11.24 24.08 -22.83
C ARG A 387 12.63 23.44 -22.80
N PHE A 388 12.68 22.14 -22.55
CA PHE A 388 13.93 21.44 -22.25
C PHE A 388 14.41 20.50 -23.37
N ARG A 389 13.59 20.24 -24.40
CA ARG A 389 14.00 19.43 -25.52
C ARG A 389 15.28 19.98 -26.15
N ARG A 390 16.39 19.26 -25.97
CA ARG A 390 17.65 19.59 -26.60
C ARG A 390 17.63 19.21 -28.08
N THR A 391 17.69 20.21 -28.98
CA THR A 391 17.92 19.98 -30.40
C THR A 391 19.39 19.57 -30.59
N GLY A 392 19.64 18.26 -30.78
CA GLY A 392 20.82 17.79 -31.47
C GLY A 392 22.04 17.32 -30.67
N THR A 393 22.03 17.21 -29.33
CA THR A 393 23.22 16.74 -28.57
C THR A 393 22.95 15.67 -27.50
N ALA A 394 21.76 15.07 -27.44
CA ALA A 394 21.37 14.09 -26.43
C ALA A 394 22.06 12.71 -26.50
N GLY A 395 22.96 12.50 -27.43
CA GLY A 395 23.68 11.21 -27.65
C GLY A 395 24.95 11.00 -26.82
N MET A 396 25.41 11.98 -26.05
CA MET A 396 26.75 11.89 -25.42
C MET A 396 26.76 11.54 -23.92
N LEU A 397 25.63 11.55 -23.23
CA LEU A 397 25.59 11.30 -21.78
C LEU A 397 25.05 9.92 -21.37
N THR A 398 24.58 9.11 -22.29
CA THR A 398 24.04 7.76 -22.01
C THR A 398 25.07 6.62 -22.14
N GLN A 399 26.34 6.89 -22.34
CA GLN A 399 27.35 5.83 -22.49
C GLN A 399 28.34 5.66 -21.33
N GLU A 400 28.23 6.39 -20.25
CA GLU A 400 29.20 6.29 -19.15
C GLU A 400 28.54 6.20 -17.74
N TYR A 401 27.66 5.22 -17.55
CA TYR A 401 27.37 4.78 -16.17
C TYR A 401 27.10 3.28 -16.13
#